data_70878b3f520ba1dec95db701a255fb7c
#
_entry.id   70878b3f520ba1dec95db701a255fb7c
#
_cell.length_a   1.000
_cell.length_b   1.000
_cell.length_c   1.000
_cell.angle_alpha   90.00
_cell.angle_beta   90.00
_cell.angle_gamma   90.00
#
_symmetry.space_group_name_H-M   'P 1'
#
loop_
_entity.id
_entity.type
_entity.pdbx_description
1 polymer ?
#
loop_
_entity_poly.entity_id
_entity_poly.type
_entity_poly.pdbx_seq_one_letter_code
_entity_poly.pdbx_strand_id
1 'polypeptide(L)'
;ELDDRVLLDDTGLAGALKVAEGIESYDARIKRISAEESRQRGVIQSLQPWLDLDLPLGTEGTERCAVLLGTIPARTELGQVEAALEQIDAESELFCVHEEKKEHYVVFVCMREKLAEMQECLRGFGFSAASFAGVSTSAKECSAEAHSELQSLATEKENCVQYIVGEAVRRDELKLAADRVSVQISLAEAGDKLYGTDSAVIMEGWYPEEREAELNEVFERFGCAWEALVPEEDEYPNVPVKLKNNKITNALNMVTNMYSLPAYGSLDPNPLMAPFFILFYGLMMADMGYG
;
A
#
# COMPACT_ATOMS: atom_id res chain seq x y z
N GLU A 1 -18.99 -11.26 22.92
CA GLU A 1 -18.37 -10.27 23.83
C GLU A 1 -17.36 -11.01 24.70
N LEU A 2 -16.12 -10.52 24.75
CA LEU A 2 -15.06 -11.05 25.62
C LEU A 2 -15.20 -10.38 27.00
N ASP A 3 -14.92 -11.15 28.07
CA ASP A 3 -14.89 -10.61 29.44
C ASP A 3 -13.67 -9.69 29.56
N ASP A 4 -13.83 -8.55 30.23
CA ASP A 4 -12.75 -7.58 30.52
C ASP A 4 -11.54 -8.23 31.18
N ARG A 5 -11.75 -9.26 31.98
CA ARG A 5 -10.68 -10.04 32.63
C ARG A 5 -9.78 -10.75 31.62
N VAL A 6 -10.31 -11.19 30.50
CA VAL A 6 -9.57 -11.85 29.43
C VAL A 6 -8.75 -10.83 28.65
N LEU A 7 -9.25 -9.61 28.48
CA LEU A 7 -8.55 -8.53 27.78
C LEU A 7 -7.40 -7.93 28.61
N LEU A 8 -7.50 -7.96 29.93
CA LEU A 8 -6.48 -7.45 30.84
C LEU A 8 -5.42 -8.49 31.23
N ASP A 9 -5.59 -9.75 30.79
CA ASP A 9 -4.64 -10.83 31.07
C ASP A 9 -3.53 -10.88 30.00
N ASP A 10 -2.31 -10.63 30.39
CA ASP A 10 -1.14 -10.65 29.50
C ASP A 10 -0.59 -12.05 29.21
N THR A 11 -1.24 -13.10 29.75
CA THR A 11 -0.80 -14.48 29.53
C THR A 11 -0.83 -14.83 28.05
N GLY A 12 0.33 -15.20 27.49
CA GLY A 12 0.50 -15.56 26.07
C GLY A 12 0.68 -14.40 25.10
N LEU A 13 0.54 -13.14 25.53
CA LEU A 13 0.72 -11.97 24.66
C LEU A 13 2.10 -11.94 23.99
N ALA A 14 3.17 -12.15 24.75
CA ALA A 14 4.53 -12.19 24.21
C ALA A 14 4.73 -13.28 23.14
N GLY A 15 4.08 -14.45 23.32
CA GLY A 15 4.08 -15.54 22.34
C GLY A 15 3.37 -15.15 21.04
N ALA A 16 2.20 -14.51 21.15
CA ALA A 16 1.43 -14.04 20.00
C ALA A 16 2.16 -12.92 19.24
N LEU A 17 2.77 -11.96 19.95
CA LEU A 17 3.58 -10.91 19.33
C LEU A 17 4.77 -11.48 18.55
N LYS A 18 5.47 -12.46 19.09
CA LYS A 18 6.58 -13.14 18.38
C LYS A 18 6.12 -13.82 17.10
N VAL A 19 4.92 -14.40 17.09
CA VAL A 19 4.33 -14.98 15.87
C VAL A 19 3.95 -13.89 14.88
N ALA A 20 3.38 -12.78 15.33
CA ALA A 20 3.06 -11.63 14.48
C ALA A 20 4.32 -11.06 13.82
N GLU A 21 5.41 -10.84 14.57
CA GLU A 21 6.71 -10.42 14.04
C GLU A 21 7.25 -11.43 12.99
N GLY A 22 7.09 -12.72 13.26
CA GLY A 22 7.44 -13.77 12.30
C GLY A 22 6.66 -13.61 10.99
N ILE A 23 5.33 -13.49 11.05
CA ILE A 23 4.47 -13.30 9.88
C ILE A 23 4.86 -12.05 9.12
N GLU A 24 5.08 -10.91 9.78
CA GLU A 24 5.53 -9.67 9.15
C GLU A 24 6.87 -9.81 8.42
N SER A 25 7.81 -10.53 9.02
CA SER A 25 9.12 -10.76 8.40
C SER A 25 9.01 -11.57 7.12
N TYR A 26 8.17 -12.62 7.11
CA TYR A 26 7.91 -13.43 5.93
C TYR A 26 7.09 -12.67 4.86
N ASP A 27 6.13 -11.83 5.24
CA ASP A 27 5.42 -10.96 4.30
C ASP A 27 6.36 -9.94 3.64
N ALA A 28 7.23 -9.32 4.42
CA ALA A 28 8.26 -8.42 3.90
C ALA A 28 9.21 -9.16 2.92
N ARG A 29 9.54 -10.42 3.20
CA ARG A 29 10.36 -11.27 2.32
C ARG A 29 9.64 -11.58 1.02
N ILE A 30 8.34 -11.93 1.07
CA ILE A 30 7.50 -12.15 -0.13
C ILE A 30 7.47 -10.89 -1.01
N LYS A 31 7.34 -9.70 -0.43
CA LYS A 31 7.37 -8.43 -1.17
C LYS A 31 8.71 -8.21 -1.88
N ARG A 32 9.84 -8.50 -1.21
CA ARG A 32 11.18 -8.42 -1.83
C ARG A 32 11.35 -9.43 -2.96
N ILE A 33 10.92 -10.67 -2.75
CA ILE A 33 10.95 -11.72 -3.79
C ILE A 33 10.11 -11.29 -5.00
N SER A 34 8.93 -10.74 -4.79
CA SER A 34 8.06 -10.28 -5.89
C SER A 34 8.67 -9.13 -6.70
N ALA A 35 9.41 -8.23 -6.06
CA ALA A 35 10.17 -7.19 -6.74
C ALA A 35 11.32 -7.78 -7.58
N GLU A 36 12.07 -8.76 -7.03
CA GLU A 36 13.13 -9.43 -7.74
C GLU A 36 12.62 -10.30 -8.90
N GLU A 37 11.49 -11.03 -8.73
CA GLU A 37 10.81 -11.73 -9.83
C GLU A 37 10.50 -10.77 -10.99
N SER A 38 10.00 -9.57 -10.67
CA SER A 38 9.67 -8.56 -11.68
C SER A 38 10.92 -8.05 -12.40
N ARG A 39 12.02 -7.88 -11.67
CA ARG A 39 13.32 -7.50 -12.23
C ARG A 39 13.85 -8.57 -13.18
N GLN A 40 13.84 -9.84 -12.76
CA GLN A 40 14.34 -10.94 -13.58
C GLN A 40 13.50 -11.16 -14.85
N ARG A 41 12.17 -10.99 -14.75
CA ARG A 41 11.29 -11.01 -15.93
C ARG A 41 11.61 -9.86 -16.90
N GLY A 42 11.91 -8.68 -16.37
CA GLY A 42 12.38 -7.55 -17.18
C GLY A 42 13.68 -7.85 -17.90
N VAL A 43 14.65 -8.50 -17.24
CA VAL A 43 15.90 -8.95 -17.85
C VAL A 43 15.63 -9.95 -18.98
N ILE A 44 14.83 -10.99 -18.74
CA ILE A 44 14.47 -11.96 -19.76
C ILE A 44 13.82 -11.28 -20.97
N GLN A 45 12.89 -10.35 -20.74
CA GLN A 45 12.20 -9.63 -21.80
C GLN A 45 13.19 -8.76 -22.61
N SER A 46 14.14 -8.09 -21.96
CA SER A 46 15.14 -7.27 -22.65
C SER A 46 16.16 -8.09 -23.44
N LEU A 47 16.41 -9.33 -23.02
CA LEU A 47 17.31 -10.26 -23.69
C LEU A 47 16.67 -11.01 -24.86
N GLN A 48 15.34 -11.08 -24.91
CA GLN A 48 14.61 -11.88 -25.90
C GLN A 48 15.00 -11.56 -27.36
N PRO A 49 15.16 -10.29 -27.79
CA PRO A 49 15.58 -9.97 -29.16
C PRO A 49 17.04 -10.37 -29.49
N TRP A 50 17.84 -10.59 -28.46
CA TRP A 50 19.26 -10.92 -28.59
C TRP A 50 19.58 -12.42 -28.49
N LEU A 51 18.56 -13.28 -28.31
CA LEU A 51 18.77 -14.71 -28.10
C LEU A 51 19.46 -15.40 -29.29
N ASP A 52 19.27 -14.90 -30.51
CA ASP A 52 19.90 -15.46 -31.71
C ASP A 52 21.33 -14.98 -31.94
N LEU A 53 21.81 -14.09 -31.08
CA LEU A 53 23.17 -13.60 -31.11
C LEU A 53 24.12 -14.59 -30.41
N ASP A 54 25.10 -15.13 -31.16
CA ASP A 54 26.11 -16.07 -30.63
C ASP A 54 27.36 -15.36 -30.07
N LEU A 55 27.26 -14.05 -29.82
CA LEU A 55 28.34 -13.26 -29.20
C LEU A 55 28.01 -12.92 -27.76
N PRO A 56 29.01 -12.78 -26.87
CA PRO A 56 28.82 -12.21 -25.55
C PRO A 56 28.26 -10.79 -25.63
N LEU A 57 27.25 -10.45 -24.84
CA LEU A 57 26.54 -9.17 -24.91
C LEU A 57 27.45 -7.96 -24.64
N GLY A 58 28.47 -8.11 -23.79
CA GLY A 58 29.42 -7.04 -23.48
C GLY A 58 30.63 -6.98 -24.41
N THR A 59 30.54 -7.60 -25.59
CA THR A 59 31.65 -7.58 -26.55
C THR A 59 31.84 -6.18 -27.11
N GLU A 60 32.98 -5.56 -26.83
CA GLU A 60 33.39 -4.24 -27.38
C GLU A 60 34.22 -4.37 -28.67
N GLY A 61 34.51 -5.61 -29.07
CA GLY A 61 35.34 -5.93 -30.22
C GLY A 61 36.77 -6.30 -29.86
N THR A 62 37.73 -6.01 -30.77
CA THR A 62 39.16 -6.29 -30.63
C THR A 62 39.96 -4.98 -30.58
N GLU A 63 41.30 -5.07 -30.60
CA GLU A 63 42.16 -3.87 -30.68
C GLU A 63 41.91 -3.06 -31.96
N ARG A 64 41.52 -3.71 -33.04
CA ARG A 64 41.35 -3.06 -34.38
C ARG A 64 39.90 -2.86 -34.77
N CYS A 65 39.01 -3.75 -34.33
CA CYS A 65 37.61 -3.71 -34.68
C CYS A 65 36.76 -3.34 -33.45
N ALA A 66 35.73 -2.52 -33.61
CA ALA A 66 34.72 -2.21 -32.63
C ALA A 66 33.39 -2.91 -32.98
N VAL A 67 32.69 -3.39 -31.95
CA VAL A 67 31.37 -4.00 -32.07
C VAL A 67 30.41 -3.14 -31.29
N LEU A 68 29.31 -2.74 -31.93
CA LEU A 68 28.21 -1.99 -31.28
C LEU A 68 26.92 -2.78 -31.41
N LEU A 69 26.24 -2.93 -30.29
CA LEU A 69 24.88 -3.47 -30.24
C LEU A 69 23.89 -2.32 -30.03
N GLY A 70 22.76 -2.36 -30.72
CA GLY A 70 21.76 -1.31 -30.56
C GLY A 70 20.50 -1.57 -31.36
N THR A 71 19.61 -0.58 -31.31
CA THR A 71 18.34 -0.60 -32.03
C THR A 71 18.27 0.53 -33.05
N ILE A 72 17.58 0.28 -34.15
CA ILE A 72 17.23 1.27 -35.19
C ILE A 72 15.70 1.24 -35.34
N PRO A 73 15.02 2.41 -35.43
CA PRO A 73 13.58 2.43 -35.63
C PRO A 73 13.13 1.67 -36.88
N ALA A 74 12.09 0.85 -36.82
CA ALA A 74 11.60 0.02 -37.93
C ALA A 74 11.17 0.82 -39.18
N ARG A 75 10.96 2.13 -39.06
CA ARG A 75 10.68 3.03 -40.18
C ARG A 75 11.90 3.32 -41.07
N THR A 76 13.08 2.99 -40.60
CA THR A 76 14.35 3.21 -41.29
C THR A 76 14.70 1.96 -42.10
N GLU A 77 14.90 2.07 -43.40
CA GLU A 77 15.31 0.97 -44.25
C GLU A 77 16.79 0.64 -43.97
N LEU A 78 17.08 -0.57 -43.51
CA LEU A 78 18.46 -0.99 -43.18
C LEU A 78 19.42 -0.85 -44.35
N GLY A 79 18.97 -1.10 -45.61
CA GLY A 79 19.79 -0.92 -46.80
C GLY A 79 20.26 0.52 -47.03
N GLN A 80 19.48 1.55 -46.58
CA GLN A 80 19.97 2.94 -46.65
C GLN A 80 21.02 3.21 -45.59
N VAL A 81 20.92 2.59 -44.44
CA VAL A 81 21.90 2.67 -43.34
C VAL A 81 23.21 2.02 -43.80
N GLU A 82 23.13 0.81 -44.35
CA GLU A 82 24.29 0.07 -44.89
C GLU A 82 25.02 0.89 -45.99
N ALA A 83 24.29 1.41 -46.98
CA ALA A 83 24.85 2.22 -48.03
C ALA A 83 25.54 3.52 -47.53
N ALA A 84 25.02 4.12 -46.49
CA ALA A 84 25.62 5.30 -45.86
C ALA A 84 26.91 4.95 -45.08
N LEU A 85 26.92 3.80 -44.42
CA LEU A 85 28.07 3.31 -43.66
C LEU A 85 29.22 2.85 -44.60
N GLU A 86 28.90 2.17 -45.71
CA GLU A 86 29.85 1.77 -46.73
C GLU A 86 30.60 2.97 -47.36
N GLN A 87 29.96 4.15 -47.44
CA GLN A 87 30.63 5.37 -47.94
C GLN A 87 31.74 5.87 -47.00
N ILE A 88 31.64 5.56 -45.70
CA ILE A 88 32.64 5.96 -44.71
C ILE A 88 33.72 4.88 -44.58
N ASP A 89 33.31 3.62 -44.57
CA ASP A 89 34.22 2.47 -44.50
C ASP A 89 33.58 1.25 -45.18
N ALA A 90 34.18 0.80 -46.27
CA ALA A 90 33.71 -0.36 -47.03
C ALA A 90 33.92 -1.70 -46.31
N GLU A 91 34.66 -1.72 -45.20
CA GLU A 91 34.90 -2.92 -44.38
C GLU A 91 33.90 -3.00 -43.18
N SER A 92 32.95 -2.05 -43.07
CA SER A 92 31.94 -2.08 -42.04
C SER A 92 30.78 -3.00 -42.41
N GLU A 93 30.24 -3.71 -41.44
CA GLU A 93 29.11 -4.60 -41.62
C GLU A 93 28.02 -4.35 -40.58
N LEU A 94 26.74 -4.37 -41.01
CA LEU A 94 25.54 -4.26 -40.19
C LEU A 94 24.77 -5.57 -40.27
N PHE A 95 24.53 -6.18 -39.11
CA PHE A 95 23.75 -7.43 -38.99
C PHE A 95 22.48 -7.17 -38.28
N CYS A 96 21.35 -7.51 -38.88
CA CYS A 96 20.04 -7.54 -38.20
C CYS A 96 19.93 -8.87 -37.45
N VAL A 97 19.85 -8.79 -36.10
CA VAL A 97 19.70 -9.96 -35.24
C VAL A 97 18.24 -10.32 -35.08
N HIS A 98 17.36 -9.30 -34.88
CA HIS A 98 15.93 -9.50 -34.68
C HIS A 98 15.13 -8.29 -35.19
N GLU A 99 13.94 -8.56 -35.72
CA GLU A 99 13.05 -7.52 -36.21
C GLU A 99 11.77 -7.50 -35.40
N GLU A 100 11.46 -6.36 -34.81
CA GLU A 100 10.19 -6.10 -34.18
C GLU A 100 9.39 -5.03 -34.93
N LYS A 101 8.09 -4.91 -34.65
CA LYS A 101 7.21 -3.93 -35.31
C LYS A 101 7.68 -2.48 -35.17
N LYS A 102 8.44 -2.16 -34.15
CA LYS A 102 8.89 -0.79 -33.83
C LYS A 102 10.37 -0.57 -34.04
N GLU A 103 11.20 -1.59 -33.90
CA GLU A 103 12.65 -1.49 -33.84
C GLU A 103 13.29 -2.71 -34.51
N HIS A 104 14.43 -2.49 -35.14
CA HIS A 104 15.37 -3.51 -35.61
C HIS A 104 16.51 -3.59 -34.62
N TYR A 105 16.81 -4.78 -34.12
CA TYR A 105 17.93 -5.05 -33.24
C TYR A 105 19.14 -5.42 -34.10
N VAL A 106 20.19 -4.62 -34.01
CA VAL A 106 21.32 -4.72 -34.91
C VAL A 106 22.65 -4.83 -34.18
N VAL A 107 23.57 -5.55 -34.80
CA VAL A 107 24.98 -5.60 -34.45
C VAL A 107 25.75 -4.90 -35.56
N PHE A 108 26.53 -3.93 -35.19
CA PHE A 108 27.38 -3.19 -36.11
C PHE A 108 28.85 -3.44 -35.80
N VAL A 109 29.63 -3.75 -36.82
CA VAL A 109 31.09 -4.00 -36.76
C VAL A 109 31.82 -3.01 -37.65
N CYS A 110 32.82 -2.32 -37.14
CA CYS A 110 33.63 -1.39 -37.90
C CYS A 110 35.08 -1.34 -37.41
N MET A 111 35.94 -0.70 -38.17
CA MET A 111 37.31 -0.40 -37.72
C MET A 111 37.28 0.63 -36.58
N ARG A 112 38.04 0.38 -35.50
CA ARG A 112 38.03 1.24 -34.30
C ARG A 112 38.44 2.69 -34.59
N GLU A 113 39.30 2.90 -35.60
CA GLU A 113 39.71 4.23 -36.05
C GLU A 113 38.55 5.07 -36.61
N LYS A 114 37.53 4.41 -37.18
CA LYS A 114 36.36 5.03 -37.81
C LYS A 114 35.13 5.08 -36.89
N LEU A 115 35.24 4.54 -35.69
CA LEU A 115 34.11 4.37 -34.75
C LEU A 115 33.35 5.66 -34.49
N ALA A 116 34.03 6.80 -34.29
CA ALA A 116 33.40 8.08 -33.99
C ALA A 116 32.55 8.60 -35.15
N GLU A 117 33.07 8.51 -36.38
CA GLU A 117 32.38 8.94 -37.60
C GLU A 117 31.15 8.04 -37.86
N MET A 118 31.31 6.73 -37.66
CA MET A 118 30.24 5.73 -37.78
C MET A 118 29.13 5.92 -36.76
N GLN A 119 29.47 6.19 -35.51
CA GLN A 119 28.48 6.47 -34.48
C GLN A 119 27.66 7.73 -34.77
N GLU A 120 28.28 8.76 -35.33
CA GLU A 120 27.58 9.99 -35.73
C GLU A 120 26.62 9.73 -36.90
N CYS A 121 27.06 8.97 -37.89
CA CYS A 121 26.18 8.52 -38.98
C CYS A 121 24.99 7.70 -38.47
N LEU A 122 25.22 6.69 -37.64
CA LEU A 122 24.19 5.84 -37.05
C LEU A 122 23.19 6.65 -36.21
N ARG A 123 23.64 7.66 -35.48
CA ARG A 123 22.73 8.58 -34.73
C ARG A 123 21.78 9.33 -35.68
N GLY A 124 22.25 9.72 -36.86
CA GLY A 124 21.42 10.34 -37.91
C GLY A 124 20.22 9.45 -38.31
N PHE A 125 20.37 8.14 -38.26
CA PHE A 125 19.33 7.16 -38.55
C PHE A 125 18.51 6.74 -37.31
N GLY A 126 18.78 7.34 -36.15
CA GLY A 126 18.06 7.06 -34.90
C GLY A 126 18.56 5.83 -34.15
N PHE A 127 19.83 5.42 -34.41
CA PHE A 127 20.46 4.33 -33.65
C PHE A 127 20.55 4.66 -32.15
N SER A 128 20.11 3.72 -31.34
CA SER A 128 20.25 3.75 -29.89
C SER A 128 21.12 2.58 -29.43
N ALA A 129 22.25 2.88 -28.82
CA ALA A 129 23.17 1.83 -28.36
C ALA A 129 22.56 1.07 -27.18
N ALA A 130 22.56 -0.24 -27.26
CA ALA A 130 22.23 -1.11 -26.13
C ALA A 130 23.46 -1.22 -25.22
N SER A 131 23.29 -1.00 -23.93
CA SER A 131 24.38 -1.09 -22.96
C SER A 131 24.25 -2.39 -22.16
N PHE A 132 25.19 -3.30 -22.40
CA PHE A 132 25.38 -4.54 -21.63
C PHE A 132 26.74 -4.53 -20.92
N ALA A 133 27.14 -3.37 -20.42
CA ALA A 133 28.43 -3.20 -19.78
C ALA A 133 28.65 -4.21 -18.63
N GLY A 134 29.76 -4.94 -18.71
CA GLY A 134 30.14 -5.93 -17.70
C GLY A 134 29.50 -7.33 -17.87
N VAL A 135 28.70 -7.55 -18.91
CA VAL A 135 28.10 -8.87 -19.20
C VAL A 135 29.05 -9.62 -20.14
N SER A 136 29.75 -10.63 -19.63
CA SER A 136 30.72 -11.44 -20.40
C SER A 136 30.13 -12.71 -21.03
N THR A 137 28.82 -12.92 -20.82
CA THR A 137 28.08 -14.12 -21.24
C THR A 137 27.15 -13.82 -22.41
N SER A 138 26.69 -14.86 -23.12
CA SER A 138 25.71 -14.74 -24.20
C SER A 138 24.30 -14.42 -23.68
N ALA A 139 23.42 -13.89 -24.54
CA ALA A 139 22.03 -13.65 -24.19
C ALA A 139 21.32 -14.93 -23.76
N LYS A 140 21.64 -16.07 -24.37
CA LYS A 140 21.08 -17.40 -24.01
C LYS A 140 21.48 -17.80 -22.59
N GLU A 141 22.74 -17.62 -22.22
CA GLU A 141 23.24 -17.95 -20.88
C GLU A 141 22.63 -17.03 -19.82
N CYS A 142 22.62 -15.71 -20.03
CA CYS A 142 21.97 -14.75 -19.12
C CYS A 142 20.47 -15.03 -18.97
N SER A 143 19.79 -15.39 -20.03
CA SER A 143 18.36 -15.74 -19.98
C SER A 143 18.14 -17.04 -19.19
N ALA A 144 19.01 -18.05 -19.38
CA ALA A 144 18.93 -19.30 -18.64
C ALA A 144 19.19 -19.09 -17.13
N GLU A 145 20.17 -18.26 -16.78
CA GLU A 145 20.45 -17.87 -15.39
C GLU A 145 19.24 -17.15 -14.78
N ALA A 146 18.66 -16.18 -15.49
CA ALA A 146 17.48 -15.46 -15.00
C ALA A 146 16.27 -16.38 -14.84
N HIS A 147 16.07 -17.38 -15.69
CA HIS A 147 15.02 -18.38 -15.53
C HIS A 147 15.28 -19.29 -14.31
N SER A 148 16.51 -19.71 -14.10
CA SER A 148 16.91 -20.48 -12.92
C SER A 148 16.66 -19.71 -11.62
N GLU A 149 17.01 -18.43 -11.62
CA GLU A 149 16.76 -17.53 -10.47
C GLU A 149 15.28 -17.37 -10.21
N LEU A 150 14.43 -17.17 -11.25
CA LEU A 150 12.98 -17.12 -11.10
C LEU A 150 12.41 -18.40 -10.48
N GLN A 151 12.94 -19.57 -10.85
CA GLN A 151 12.50 -20.82 -10.27
C GLN A 151 12.89 -20.94 -8.79
N SER A 152 14.09 -20.50 -8.44
CA SER A 152 14.56 -20.42 -7.05
C SER A 152 13.69 -19.48 -6.22
N LEU A 153 13.43 -18.28 -6.73
CA LEU A 153 12.56 -17.28 -6.08
C LEU A 153 11.12 -17.78 -5.90
N ALA A 154 10.58 -18.49 -6.88
CA ALA A 154 9.24 -19.09 -6.77
C ALA A 154 9.17 -20.13 -5.65
N THR A 155 10.21 -20.97 -5.51
CA THR A 155 10.30 -21.96 -4.43
C THR A 155 10.43 -21.29 -3.06
N GLU A 156 11.25 -20.25 -2.97
CA GLU A 156 11.43 -19.47 -1.74
C GLU A 156 10.13 -18.78 -1.31
N LYS A 157 9.42 -18.19 -2.27
CA LYS A 157 8.11 -17.56 -2.06
C LYS A 157 7.08 -18.54 -1.53
N GLU A 158 7.01 -19.72 -2.14
CA GLU A 158 6.12 -20.80 -1.69
C GLU A 158 6.42 -21.21 -0.24
N ASN A 159 7.69 -21.36 0.13
CA ASN A 159 8.09 -21.66 1.51
C ASN A 159 7.65 -20.56 2.48
N CYS A 160 7.77 -19.29 2.10
CA CYS A 160 7.29 -18.16 2.91
C CYS A 160 5.77 -18.20 3.09
N VAL A 161 5.02 -18.48 2.01
CA VAL A 161 3.57 -18.60 2.06
C VAL A 161 3.15 -19.78 2.94
N GLN A 162 3.80 -20.92 2.82
CA GLN A 162 3.52 -22.11 3.64
C GLN A 162 3.74 -21.85 5.13
N TYR A 163 4.78 -21.09 5.50
CA TYR A 163 4.96 -20.65 6.87
C TYR A 163 3.76 -19.84 7.38
N ILE A 164 3.33 -18.82 6.64
CA ILE A 164 2.20 -17.97 7.03
C ILE A 164 0.90 -18.77 7.12
N VAL A 165 0.67 -19.69 6.18
CA VAL A 165 -0.49 -20.60 6.19
C VAL A 165 -0.45 -21.52 7.41
N GLY A 166 0.73 -22.02 7.81
CA GLY A 166 0.91 -22.83 9.00
C GLY A 166 0.50 -22.11 10.28
N GLU A 167 0.77 -20.80 10.37
CA GLU A 167 0.39 -19.97 11.52
C GLU A 167 -1.12 -19.57 11.52
N ALA A 168 -1.88 -19.88 10.47
CA ALA A 168 -3.31 -19.55 10.39
C ALA A 168 -4.15 -20.18 11.51
N VAL A 169 -3.72 -21.29 12.07
CA VAL A 169 -4.34 -21.95 13.23
C VAL A 169 -4.36 -21.03 14.46
N ARG A 170 -3.36 -20.14 14.58
CA ARG A 170 -3.22 -19.19 15.69
C ARG A 170 -3.92 -17.86 15.45
N ARG A 171 -4.76 -17.75 14.42
CA ARG A 171 -5.45 -16.51 14.03
C ARG A 171 -6.25 -15.89 15.17
N ASP A 172 -6.97 -16.71 15.95
CA ASP A 172 -7.82 -16.18 17.04
C ASP A 172 -6.97 -15.73 18.24
N GLU A 173 -5.83 -16.38 18.47
CA GLU A 173 -4.82 -15.93 19.44
C GLU A 173 -4.23 -14.58 19.03
N LEU A 174 -3.91 -14.39 17.75
CA LEU A 174 -3.39 -13.12 17.23
C LEU A 174 -4.43 -11.99 17.31
N LYS A 175 -5.71 -12.28 17.06
CA LYS A 175 -6.79 -11.31 17.23
C LYS A 175 -6.94 -10.87 18.68
N LEU A 176 -6.94 -11.84 19.61
CA LEU A 176 -7.01 -11.55 21.03
C LEU A 176 -5.81 -10.71 21.50
N ALA A 177 -4.61 -11.00 20.98
CA ALA A 177 -3.42 -10.21 21.27
C ALA A 177 -3.56 -8.76 20.75
N ALA A 178 -4.10 -8.58 19.54
CA ALA A 178 -4.35 -7.25 18.97
C ALA A 178 -5.36 -6.46 19.82
N ASP A 179 -6.45 -7.10 20.26
CA ASP A 179 -7.45 -6.47 21.13
C ASP A 179 -6.83 -6.08 22.49
N ARG A 180 -6.01 -6.95 23.08
CA ARG A 180 -5.28 -6.65 24.32
C ARG A 180 -4.36 -5.45 24.20
N VAL A 181 -3.55 -5.40 23.13
CA VAL A 181 -2.66 -4.26 22.87
C VAL A 181 -3.46 -2.98 22.66
N SER A 182 -4.60 -3.05 21.97
CA SER A 182 -5.49 -1.90 21.77
C SER A 182 -6.06 -1.38 23.09
N VAL A 183 -6.43 -2.27 24.00
CA VAL A 183 -6.87 -1.91 25.37
C VAL A 183 -5.75 -1.25 26.15
N GLN A 184 -4.52 -1.80 26.10
CA GLN A 184 -3.35 -1.21 26.78
C GLN A 184 -3.04 0.21 26.24
N ILE A 185 -3.10 0.40 24.91
CA ILE A 185 -2.93 1.72 24.30
C ILE A 185 -4.02 2.67 24.79
N SER A 186 -5.28 2.26 24.76
CA SER A 186 -6.40 3.09 25.23
C SER A 186 -6.28 3.46 26.71
N LEU A 187 -5.79 2.54 27.54
CA LEU A 187 -5.53 2.82 28.96
C LEU A 187 -4.37 3.82 29.15
N ALA A 188 -3.30 3.67 28.39
CA ALA A 188 -2.18 4.62 28.42
C ALA A 188 -2.61 6.01 27.96
N GLU A 189 -3.34 6.11 26.84
CA GLU A 189 -3.89 7.37 26.33
C GLU A 189 -4.88 8.03 27.30
N ALA A 190 -5.68 7.21 28.01
CA ALA A 190 -6.55 7.71 29.05
C ALA A 190 -5.74 8.25 30.22
N GLY A 191 -4.66 7.54 30.60
CA GLY A 191 -3.73 7.99 31.64
C GLY A 191 -3.11 9.37 31.36
N ASP A 192 -2.73 9.61 30.11
CA ASP A 192 -2.13 10.89 29.68
C ASP A 192 -3.11 12.09 29.77
N LYS A 193 -4.43 11.82 29.80
CA LYS A 193 -5.49 12.83 29.91
C LYS A 193 -5.89 13.12 31.37
N LEU A 194 -5.35 12.37 32.32
CA LEU A 194 -5.66 12.54 33.72
C LEU A 194 -4.77 13.58 34.36
N TYR A 195 -5.36 14.42 35.21
CA TYR A 195 -4.60 15.33 36.05
C TYR A 195 -4.16 14.59 37.30
N GLY A 196 -2.85 14.47 37.50
CA GLY A 196 -2.28 13.71 38.62
C GLY A 196 -1.39 14.55 39.51
N THR A 197 -1.42 14.24 40.82
CA THR A 197 -0.41 14.61 41.79
C THR A 197 0.31 13.35 42.22
N ASP A 198 1.38 13.46 43.04
CA ASP A 198 2.14 12.31 43.52
C ASP A 198 1.28 11.27 44.30
N SER A 199 0.10 11.68 44.80
CA SER A 199 -0.77 10.84 45.63
C SER A 199 -2.22 10.74 45.19
N ALA A 200 -2.67 11.48 44.19
CA ALA A 200 -4.04 11.49 43.72
C ALA A 200 -4.13 11.71 42.22
N VAL A 201 -5.11 11.06 41.60
CA VAL A 201 -5.46 11.25 40.18
C VAL A 201 -6.84 11.88 40.13
N ILE A 202 -6.97 12.94 39.35
CA ILE A 202 -8.20 13.69 39.13
C ILE A 202 -8.68 13.41 37.72
N MET A 203 -9.93 13.00 37.59
CA MET A 203 -10.59 12.78 36.32
C MET A 203 -11.86 13.62 36.28
N GLU A 204 -12.02 14.38 35.19
CA GLU A 204 -13.22 15.17 34.91
C GLU A 204 -13.95 14.55 33.71
N GLY A 205 -15.26 14.52 33.76
CA GLY A 205 -16.05 13.92 32.70
C GLY A 205 -17.52 14.25 32.80
N TRP A 206 -18.24 14.00 31.71
CA TRP A 206 -19.67 14.22 31.59
C TRP A 206 -20.45 12.94 31.77
N TYR A 207 -21.56 12.99 32.48
CA TYR A 207 -22.49 11.87 32.61
C TYR A 207 -23.96 12.34 32.45
N PRO A 208 -24.84 11.48 31.92
CA PRO A 208 -26.28 11.75 31.89
C PRO A 208 -26.85 11.73 33.29
N GLU A 209 -27.59 12.76 33.70
CA GLU A 209 -28.24 12.87 35.02
C GLU A 209 -29.04 11.58 35.38
N GLU A 210 -29.67 10.94 34.41
CA GLU A 210 -30.43 9.70 34.58
C GLU A 210 -29.58 8.52 35.10
N ARG A 211 -28.27 8.57 34.96
CA ARG A 211 -27.34 7.50 35.34
C ARG A 211 -26.49 7.82 36.58
N GLU A 212 -26.85 8.87 37.30
CA GLU A 212 -26.12 9.26 38.49
C GLU A 212 -26.05 8.15 39.55
N ALA A 213 -27.18 7.43 39.75
CA ALA A 213 -27.25 6.32 40.70
C ALA A 213 -26.28 5.15 40.30
N GLU A 214 -26.22 4.81 39.02
CA GLU A 214 -25.32 3.78 38.51
C GLU A 214 -23.87 4.19 38.68
N LEU A 215 -23.55 5.47 38.45
CA LEU A 215 -22.21 6.04 38.58
C LEU A 215 -21.77 6.03 40.06
N ASN A 216 -22.68 6.36 40.98
CA ASN A 216 -22.43 6.29 42.42
C ASN A 216 -22.02 4.89 42.87
N GLU A 217 -22.74 3.85 42.42
CA GLU A 217 -22.37 2.46 42.73
C GLU A 217 -20.97 2.10 42.24
N VAL A 218 -20.57 2.63 41.08
CA VAL A 218 -19.22 2.42 40.53
C VAL A 218 -18.18 3.12 41.39
N PHE A 219 -18.40 4.37 41.78
CA PHE A 219 -17.43 5.12 42.59
C PHE A 219 -17.29 4.56 44.00
N GLU A 220 -18.39 4.10 44.61
CA GLU A 220 -18.34 3.40 45.91
C GLU A 220 -17.50 2.10 45.79
N ARG A 221 -17.71 1.35 44.72
CA ARG A 221 -16.98 0.09 44.48
C ARG A 221 -15.45 0.30 44.34
N PHE A 222 -15.04 1.42 43.74
CA PHE A 222 -13.62 1.75 43.54
C PHE A 222 -13.05 2.67 44.65
N GLY A 223 -13.86 3.10 45.59
CA GLY A 223 -13.44 3.97 46.68
C GLY A 223 -13.01 5.37 46.21
N CYS A 224 -13.64 5.87 45.15
CA CYS A 224 -13.37 7.20 44.60
C CYS A 224 -14.15 8.27 45.35
N ALA A 225 -13.50 9.41 45.65
CA ALA A 225 -14.19 10.63 46.03
C ALA A 225 -14.64 11.37 44.76
N TRP A 226 -15.88 11.84 44.72
CA TRP A 226 -16.40 12.56 43.56
C TRP A 226 -17.34 13.67 43.93
N GLU A 227 -17.52 14.64 43.07
CA GLU A 227 -18.41 15.78 43.22
C GLU A 227 -19.14 16.04 41.90
N ALA A 228 -20.46 16.19 41.94
CA ALA A 228 -21.23 16.56 40.76
C ALA A 228 -21.27 18.09 40.63
N LEU A 229 -20.77 18.55 39.48
CA LEU A 229 -20.76 19.97 39.10
C LEU A 229 -21.87 20.22 38.07
N VAL A 230 -22.54 21.36 38.18
CA VAL A 230 -23.47 21.82 37.15
C VAL A 230 -22.68 22.73 36.17
N PRO A 231 -22.77 22.50 34.86
CA PRO A 231 -22.01 23.31 33.90
C PRO A 231 -22.45 24.78 33.97
N GLU A 232 -21.48 25.68 33.85
CA GLU A 232 -21.73 27.12 33.75
C GLU A 232 -22.14 27.51 32.32
N GLU A 233 -22.76 28.70 32.12
CA GLU A 233 -23.29 29.10 30.80
C GLU A 233 -22.21 29.20 29.70
N ASP A 234 -20.99 29.50 30.07
CA ASP A 234 -19.84 29.56 29.16
C ASP A 234 -19.32 28.18 28.71
N GLU A 235 -19.64 27.12 29.46
CA GLU A 235 -19.31 25.73 29.16
C GLU A 235 -20.33 25.07 28.22
N TYR A 236 -21.55 25.59 28.12
CA TYR A 236 -22.66 25.01 27.34
C TYR A 236 -22.31 24.54 25.91
N PRO A 237 -21.47 25.26 25.16
CA PRO A 237 -21.06 24.81 23.82
C PRO A 237 -20.29 23.48 23.83
N ASN A 238 -19.62 23.15 24.94
CA ASN A 238 -18.76 21.98 25.09
C ASN A 238 -19.44 20.80 25.80
N VAL A 239 -20.64 21.04 26.39
CA VAL A 239 -21.39 19.99 27.10
C VAL A 239 -21.99 18.99 26.13
N PRO A 240 -21.70 17.68 26.26
CA PRO A 240 -22.33 16.65 25.45
C PRO A 240 -23.83 16.58 25.71
N VAL A 241 -24.62 16.56 24.63
CA VAL A 241 -26.09 16.54 24.75
C VAL A 241 -26.65 15.15 24.45
N LYS A 242 -27.50 14.66 25.32
CA LYS A 242 -28.32 13.48 25.10
C LYS A 242 -29.81 13.88 25.06
N LEU A 243 -30.43 13.67 23.90
CA LEU A 243 -31.85 13.97 23.73
C LEU A 243 -32.74 12.92 24.40
N LYS A 244 -33.72 13.38 25.19
CA LYS A 244 -34.72 12.52 25.82
C LYS A 244 -36.03 12.61 25.02
N ASN A 245 -36.20 11.71 24.08
CA ASN A 245 -37.35 11.68 23.19
C ASN A 245 -38.28 10.51 23.49
N ASN A 246 -39.59 10.70 23.17
CA ASN A 246 -40.59 9.64 23.24
C ASN A 246 -40.42 8.68 22.01
N LYS A 247 -41.17 7.56 22.02
CA LYS A 247 -41.03 6.53 20.96
C LYS A 247 -41.28 7.06 19.54
N ILE A 248 -42.07 8.10 19.36
CA ILE A 248 -42.43 8.69 18.05
C ILE A 248 -41.30 9.64 17.61
N THR A 249 -40.91 10.56 18.47
CA THR A 249 -39.88 11.57 18.17
C THR A 249 -38.49 10.97 18.14
N ASN A 250 -38.25 9.84 18.82
CA ASN A 250 -36.99 9.12 18.82
C ASN A 250 -36.59 8.59 17.40
N ALA A 251 -37.60 8.30 16.56
CA ALA A 251 -37.34 7.92 15.18
C ALA A 251 -36.65 9.04 14.38
N LEU A 252 -36.81 10.30 14.75
CA LEU A 252 -36.21 11.46 14.15
C LEU A 252 -34.82 11.81 14.71
N ASN A 253 -34.41 11.17 15.81
CA ASN A 253 -33.04 11.35 16.34
C ASN A 253 -31.95 11.04 15.30
N MET A 254 -32.23 10.08 14.41
CA MET A 254 -31.32 9.78 13.32
C MET A 254 -31.10 11.00 12.41
N VAL A 255 -32.18 11.71 12.08
CA VAL A 255 -32.11 12.91 11.22
C VAL A 255 -31.37 14.02 11.96
N THR A 256 -31.71 14.28 13.23
CA THR A 256 -31.05 15.30 14.04
C THR A 256 -29.56 15.01 14.20
N ASN A 257 -29.19 13.76 14.48
CA ASN A 257 -27.80 13.35 14.61
C ASN A 257 -26.98 13.50 13.30
N MET A 258 -27.64 13.40 12.13
CA MET A 258 -26.98 13.63 10.84
C MET A 258 -26.59 15.09 10.61
N TYR A 259 -27.36 16.03 11.14
CA TYR A 259 -27.09 17.47 10.98
C TYR A 259 -26.19 18.01 12.10
N SER A 260 -26.71 18.05 13.31
CA SER A 260 -25.97 18.30 14.56
C SER A 260 -26.94 18.23 15.75
N LEU A 261 -26.44 17.85 16.90
CA LEU A 261 -27.20 17.96 18.15
C LEU A 261 -27.36 19.45 18.52
N PRO A 262 -28.53 19.84 19.13
CA PRO A 262 -28.69 21.18 19.65
C PRO A 262 -27.74 21.44 20.81
N ALA A 263 -27.34 22.69 21.06
CA ALA A 263 -26.50 23.03 22.19
C ALA A 263 -27.21 22.73 23.51
N TYR A 264 -26.44 22.44 24.55
CA TYR A 264 -26.96 22.23 25.90
C TYR A 264 -27.79 23.47 26.36
N GLY A 265 -28.91 23.23 27.02
CA GLY A 265 -29.84 24.29 27.41
C GLY A 265 -30.73 24.82 26.28
N SER A 266 -30.57 24.37 25.02
CA SER A 266 -31.44 24.76 23.92
C SER A 266 -32.64 23.80 23.75
N LEU A 267 -33.63 24.21 22.94
CA LEU A 267 -34.83 23.42 22.68
C LEU A 267 -34.48 22.21 21.74
N ASP A 268 -35.05 21.04 22.11
CA ASP A 268 -35.03 19.87 21.25
C ASP A 268 -35.87 20.14 19.98
N PRO A 269 -35.26 20.08 18.77
CA PRO A 269 -35.97 20.30 17.52
C PRO A 269 -36.91 19.14 17.12
N ASN A 270 -36.70 17.92 17.67
CA ASN A 270 -37.44 16.72 17.26
C ASN A 270 -38.94 16.81 17.43
N PRO A 271 -39.49 17.26 18.58
CA PRO A 271 -40.93 17.39 18.77
C PRO A 271 -41.57 18.39 17.81
N LEU A 272 -40.84 19.45 17.45
CA LEU A 272 -41.30 20.47 16.51
C LEU A 272 -41.21 19.98 15.06
N MET A 273 -40.14 19.31 14.71
CA MET A 273 -39.90 18.79 13.34
C MET A 273 -40.82 17.60 13.01
N ALA A 274 -41.15 16.76 13.99
CA ALA A 274 -41.85 15.51 13.76
C ALA A 274 -43.14 15.65 12.94
N PRO A 275 -44.11 16.56 13.27
CA PRO A 275 -45.34 16.68 12.52
C PRO A 275 -45.11 17.16 11.07
N PHE A 276 -44.16 18.09 10.87
CA PHE A 276 -43.83 18.59 9.53
C PHE A 276 -43.12 17.52 8.70
N PHE A 277 -42.20 16.81 9.28
CA PHE A 277 -41.48 15.74 8.59
C PHE A 277 -42.42 14.61 8.15
N ILE A 278 -43.34 14.17 9.03
CA ILE A 278 -44.34 13.15 8.70
C ILE A 278 -45.27 13.65 7.59
N LEU A 279 -45.71 14.90 7.67
CA LEU A 279 -46.62 15.49 6.67
C LEU A 279 -45.93 15.57 5.28
N PHE A 280 -44.73 16.16 5.21
CA PHE A 280 -44.05 16.35 3.94
C PHE A 280 -43.53 15.03 3.35
N TYR A 281 -43.04 14.12 4.19
CA TYR A 281 -42.65 12.78 3.75
C TYR A 281 -43.86 12.00 3.23
N GLY A 282 -44.99 12.07 3.94
CA GLY A 282 -46.22 11.45 3.49
C GLY A 282 -46.75 12.02 2.17
N LEU A 283 -46.65 13.33 1.94
CA LEU A 283 -46.98 13.95 0.66
C LEU A 283 -46.05 13.51 -0.48
N MET A 284 -44.76 13.43 -0.17
CA MET A 284 -43.75 12.97 -1.15
C MET A 284 -43.98 11.52 -1.57
N MET A 285 -44.30 10.63 -0.60
CA MET A 285 -44.59 9.21 -0.87
C MET A 285 -45.93 8.99 -1.56
N ALA A 286 -46.89 9.92 -1.39
CA ALA A 286 -48.22 9.86 -2.04
C ALA A 286 -48.24 10.37 -3.45
N ASP A 287 -47.20 11.01 -3.94
CA ASP A 287 -47.07 11.50 -5.31
C ASP A 287 -46.73 10.37 -6.29
N MET A 288 -47.71 9.52 -6.57
CA MET A 288 -47.58 8.41 -7.52
C MET A 288 -47.56 8.89 -9.00
N GLY A 289 -47.64 10.21 -9.24
CA GLY A 289 -47.61 10.76 -10.60
C GLY A 289 -46.23 11.03 -11.16
N TYR A 290 -45.20 11.08 -10.32
CA TYR A 290 -43.81 11.35 -10.68
C TYR A 290 -42.86 10.12 -10.57
N GLY A 291 -43.36 8.96 -10.15
CA GLY A 291 -42.60 7.69 -10.00
C GLY A 291 -42.65 6.84 -11.24
#